data_01501c30c4a93f18df0fc8390e3d59e5
#
_entry.id   01501c30c4a93f18df0fc8390e3d59e5
#
_cell.length_a   1.000
_cell.length_b   1.000
_cell.length_c   1.000
_cell.angle_alpha   90.00
_cell.angle_beta   90.00
_cell.angle_gamma   90.00
#
_symmetry.space_group_name_H-M   'P 1'
#
loop_
_entity.id
_entity.type
_entity.pdbx_description
1 polymer ?
#
loop_
_entity_poly.entity_id
_entity_poly.type
_entity_poly.pdbx_seq_one_letter_code
_entity_poly.pdbx_strand_id
1 'polypeptide(L)'
;MRVIVCGGRDYADVDTIREHLGLLRAVSPDAAIIHGAAPGADSLAGYVAGTLGFDVEVHPANWAKHGRAAGPIRNQEMLDSGADLVIAFPGGRGTQDMASRAERAGIPVERIDP
;
A
#
# COMPACT_ATOMS: atom_id res chain seq x y z
N MET A 1 12.21 5.21 -6.36
CA MET A 1 10.90 5.64 -5.83
C MET A 1 10.34 4.55 -4.92
N ARG A 2 9.79 4.94 -3.80
CA ARG A 2 9.17 4.02 -2.83
C ARG A 2 7.68 4.31 -2.79
N VAL A 3 6.87 3.30 -3.10
CA VAL A 3 5.42 3.46 -3.26
C VAL A 3 4.69 2.53 -2.29
N ILE A 4 3.91 3.11 -1.39
CA ILE A 4 3.05 2.35 -0.50
C ILE A 4 1.75 2.06 -1.23
N VAL A 5 1.30 0.81 -1.19
CA VAL A 5 -0.01 0.41 -1.69
C VAL A 5 -0.87 -0.02 -0.51
N CYS A 6 -2.08 0.50 -0.42
CA CYS A 6 -3.06 0.12 0.58
C CYS A 6 -4.45 0.00 -0.06
N GLY A 7 -5.40 -0.54 0.69
CA GLY A 7 -6.77 -0.73 0.23
C GLY A 7 -7.53 -1.68 1.14
N GLY A 8 -8.76 -1.98 0.76
CA GLY A 8 -9.66 -2.77 1.57
C GLY A 8 -9.28 -4.24 1.71
N ARG A 9 -9.63 -4.81 2.86
CA ARG A 9 -9.41 -6.24 3.12
C ARG A 9 -10.25 -7.14 2.21
N ASP A 10 -11.36 -6.63 1.71
CA ASP A 10 -12.26 -7.35 0.81
C ASP A 10 -12.06 -6.95 -0.66
N TYR A 11 -11.08 -6.10 -0.93
CA TYR A 11 -10.82 -5.67 -2.30
C TYR A 11 -10.25 -6.84 -3.11
N ALA A 12 -10.89 -7.12 -4.24
CA ALA A 12 -10.57 -8.31 -5.04
C ALA A 12 -10.31 -7.99 -6.53
N ASP A 13 -10.34 -6.72 -6.91
CA ASP A 13 -10.16 -6.31 -8.31
C ASP A 13 -8.68 -6.30 -8.70
N VAL A 14 -8.16 -7.49 -8.94
CA VAL A 14 -6.75 -7.67 -9.30
C VAL A 14 -6.41 -7.01 -10.64
N ASP A 15 -7.36 -6.92 -11.55
CA ASP A 15 -7.13 -6.31 -12.87
C ASP A 15 -6.86 -4.81 -12.75
N THR A 16 -7.59 -4.12 -11.88
CA THR A 16 -7.35 -2.71 -11.59
C THR A 16 -5.98 -2.50 -10.94
N ILE A 17 -5.61 -3.36 -9.99
CA ILE A 17 -4.27 -3.31 -9.38
C ILE A 17 -3.20 -3.50 -10.45
N ARG A 18 -3.36 -4.50 -11.31
CA ARG A 18 -2.40 -4.78 -12.38
C ARG A 18 -2.27 -3.62 -13.35
N GLU A 19 -3.37 -2.97 -13.68
CA GLU A 19 -3.36 -1.80 -14.55
C GLU A 19 -2.53 -0.65 -13.95
N HIS A 20 -2.81 -0.29 -12.70
CA HIS A 20 -2.11 0.81 -12.05
C HIS A 20 -0.64 0.51 -11.79
N LEU A 21 -0.30 -0.69 -11.32
CA LEU A 21 1.09 -1.09 -11.11
C LEU A 21 1.84 -1.27 -12.44
N GLY A 22 1.16 -1.69 -13.49
CA GLY A 22 1.73 -1.76 -14.83
C GLY A 22 2.12 -0.38 -15.37
N LEU A 23 1.26 0.63 -15.16
CA LEU A 23 1.58 2.00 -15.53
C LEU A 23 2.77 2.54 -14.73
N LEU A 24 2.80 2.26 -13.44
CA LEU A 24 3.93 2.63 -12.59
C LEU A 24 5.23 1.97 -13.07
N ARG A 25 5.18 0.70 -13.42
CA ARG A 25 6.34 -0.06 -13.93
C ARG A 25 6.89 0.59 -15.19
N ALA A 26 6.02 1.10 -16.06
CA ALA A 26 6.43 1.75 -17.30
C ALA A 26 7.20 3.06 -17.05
N VAL A 27 6.82 3.83 -16.01
CA VAL A 27 7.44 5.14 -15.74
C VAL A 27 8.51 5.09 -14.65
N SER A 28 8.47 4.11 -13.75
CA SER A 28 9.41 3.96 -12.63
C SER A 28 9.78 2.48 -12.43
N PRO A 29 10.52 1.88 -13.36
CA PRO A 29 10.82 0.44 -13.30
C PRO A 29 11.62 0.02 -12.07
N ASP A 30 12.33 0.94 -11.43
CA ASP A 30 13.13 0.67 -10.23
C ASP A 30 12.36 0.96 -8.93
N ALA A 31 11.07 1.25 -9.00
CA ALA A 31 10.28 1.50 -7.81
C ALA A 31 10.20 0.26 -6.91
N ALA A 32 10.15 0.48 -5.60
CA ALA A 32 9.83 -0.55 -4.63
C ALA A 32 8.37 -0.40 -4.21
N ILE A 33 7.66 -1.50 -4.12
CA ILE A 33 6.26 -1.55 -3.65
C ILE A 33 6.27 -1.99 -2.20
N ILE A 34 5.63 -1.19 -1.35
CA ILE A 34 5.58 -1.38 0.10
C ILE A 34 4.13 -1.65 0.50
N HIS A 35 3.89 -2.72 1.25
CA HIS A 35 2.54 -3.02 1.71
C HIS A 35 2.54 -3.63 3.12
N GLY A 36 1.35 -3.70 3.72
CA GLY A 36 1.19 -4.11 5.10
C GLY A 36 0.80 -5.56 5.32
N ALA A 37 0.83 -6.39 4.30
CA ALA A 37 0.47 -7.81 4.37
C ALA A 37 -0.97 -8.09 4.82
N ALA A 38 -1.86 -7.11 4.75
CA ALA A 38 -3.27 -7.33 5.04
C ALA A 38 -3.93 -8.14 3.93
N PRO A 39 -5.04 -8.86 4.21
CA PRO A 39 -5.83 -9.47 3.16
C PRO A 39 -6.31 -8.44 2.13
N GLY A 40 -6.71 -8.87 0.98
CA GLY A 40 -7.27 -8.01 -0.07
C GLY A 40 -6.20 -7.23 -0.82
N ALA A 41 -6.36 -5.92 -0.90
CA ALA A 41 -5.52 -5.06 -1.75
C ALA A 41 -4.03 -5.22 -1.49
N ASP A 42 -3.59 -5.25 -0.23
CA ASP A 42 -2.16 -5.40 0.12
C ASP A 42 -1.57 -6.67 -0.48
N SER A 43 -2.21 -7.81 -0.20
CA SER A 43 -1.72 -9.12 -0.65
C SER A 43 -1.75 -9.25 -2.17
N LEU A 44 -2.81 -8.74 -2.81
CA LEU A 44 -2.91 -8.73 -4.26
C LEU A 44 -1.85 -7.84 -4.90
N ALA A 45 -1.62 -6.66 -4.32
CA ALA A 45 -0.58 -5.75 -4.83
C ALA A 45 0.81 -6.37 -4.71
N GLY A 46 1.11 -7.04 -3.60
CA GLY A 46 2.38 -7.74 -3.43
C GLY A 46 2.59 -8.82 -4.48
N TYR A 47 1.55 -9.61 -4.75
CA TYR A 47 1.59 -10.64 -5.79
C TYR A 47 1.83 -10.02 -7.18
N VAL A 48 1.03 -9.04 -7.55
CA VAL A 48 1.14 -8.38 -8.86
C VAL A 48 2.49 -7.69 -9.01
N ALA A 49 2.95 -6.99 -7.98
CA ALA A 49 4.26 -6.32 -7.99
C ALA A 49 5.39 -7.32 -8.25
N GLY A 50 5.33 -8.50 -7.62
CA GLY A 50 6.30 -9.57 -7.86
C GLY A 50 6.30 -10.04 -9.30
N THR A 51 5.11 -10.21 -9.91
CA THR A 51 5.01 -10.63 -11.31
C THR A 51 5.52 -9.58 -12.29
N LEU A 52 5.46 -8.29 -11.91
CA LEU A 52 5.94 -7.19 -12.73
C LEU A 52 7.43 -6.88 -12.51
N GLY A 53 8.08 -7.60 -11.62
CA GLY A 53 9.52 -7.43 -11.37
C GLY A 53 9.89 -6.28 -10.44
N PHE A 54 8.93 -5.75 -9.67
CA PHE A 54 9.24 -4.77 -8.62
C PHE A 54 9.90 -5.43 -7.42
N ASP A 55 10.73 -4.69 -6.71
CA ASP A 55 11.10 -5.04 -5.34
C ASP A 55 9.87 -4.84 -4.45
N VAL A 56 9.66 -5.76 -3.51
CA VAL A 56 8.51 -5.71 -2.60
C VAL A 56 9.00 -5.70 -1.15
N GLU A 57 8.54 -4.71 -0.38
CA GLU A 57 8.82 -4.59 1.04
C GLU A 57 7.54 -4.77 1.85
N VAL A 58 7.56 -5.63 2.85
CA VAL A 58 6.37 -6.03 3.60
C VAL A 58 6.50 -5.60 5.06
N HIS A 59 5.46 -4.95 5.58
CA HIS A 59 5.37 -4.52 6.97
C HIS A 59 4.12 -5.11 7.64
N PRO A 60 4.18 -6.36 8.11
CA PRO A 60 3.02 -6.96 8.76
C PRO A 60 2.74 -6.28 10.11
N ALA A 61 1.46 -6.06 10.41
CA ALA A 61 1.06 -5.54 11.70
C ALA A 61 1.23 -6.59 12.79
N ASN A 62 1.69 -6.16 13.96
CA ASN A 62 1.85 -7.05 15.12
C ASN A 62 0.62 -6.98 16.03
N TRP A 63 -0.45 -7.67 15.64
CA TRP A 63 -1.71 -7.69 16.38
C TRP A 63 -1.58 -8.29 17.78
N ALA A 64 -0.69 -9.26 17.93
CA ALA A 64 -0.46 -9.89 19.24
C ALA A 64 0.11 -8.90 20.25
N LYS A 65 0.99 -7.99 19.80
CA LYS A 65 1.65 -6.99 20.63
C LYS A 65 0.79 -5.75 20.86
N HIS A 66 0.13 -5.25 19.82
CA HIS A 66 -0.49 -3.93 19.81
C HIS A 66 -2.03 -3.95 19.78
N GLY A 67 -2.65 -5.11 19.60
CA GLY A 67 -4.10 -5.21 19.49
C GLY A 67 -4.65 -4.31 18.38
N ARG A 68 -5.68 -3.53 18.67
CA ARG A 68 -6.33 -2.66 17.69
C ARG A 68 -5.43 -1.55 17.15
N ALA A 69 -4.40 -1.18 17.88
CA ALA A 69 -3.45 -0.15 17.45
C ALA A 69 -2.44 -0.67 16.42
N ALA A 70 -2.37 -1.98 16.19
CA ALA A 70 -1.36 -2.59 15.32
C ALA A 70 -1.39 -2.07 13.88
N GLY A 71 -2.58 -1.89 13.31
CA GLY A 71 -2.74 -1.35 11.96
C GLY A 71 -2.19 0.07 11.82
N PRO A 72 -2.67 1.03 12.63
CA PRO A 72 -2.15 2.39 12.64
C PRO A 72 -0.65 2.49 12.91
N ILE A 73 -0.13 1.70 13.85
CA ILE A 73 1.31 1.67 14.15
C ILE A 73 2.10 1.20 12.92
N ARG A 74 1.67 0.12 12.29
CA ARG A 74 2.29 -0.40 11.08
C ARG A 74 2.24 0.63 9.94
N ASN A 75 1.11 1.33 9.76
CA ASN A 75 0.99 2.37 8.75
C ASN A 75 2.04 3.47 8.97
N GLN A 76 2.21 3.91 10.20
CA GLN A 76 3.22 4.92 10.52
C GLN A 76 4.63 4.40 10.26
N GLU A 77 4.91 3.14 10.59
CA GLU A 77 6.21 2.52 10.31
C GLU A 77 6.53 2.52 8.81
N MET A 78 5.55 2.23 7.97
CA MET A 78 5.73 2.26 6.51
C MET A 78 6.08 3.67 6.04
N LEU A 79 5.40 4.69 6.55
CA LEU A 79 5.69 6.08 6.20
C LEU A 79 7.07 6.51 6.71
N ASP A 80 7.41 6.11 7.94
CA ASP A 80 8.71 6.45 8.55
C ASP A 80 9.88 5.79 7.81
N SER A 81 9.65 4.65 7.18
CA SER A 81 10.67 3.99 6.36
C SER A 81 11.00 4.76 5.07
N GLY A 82 10.19 5.75 4.76
CA GLY A 82 10.33 6.60 3.58
C GLY A 82 9.41 6.18 2.44
N ALA A 83 8.57 7.09 1.99
CA ALA A 83 7.68 6.86 0.85
C ALA A 83 7.58 8.12 0.01
N ASP A 84 7.47 7.93 -1.30
CA ASP A 84 7.33 9.02 -2.26
C ASP A 84 5.90 9.18 -2.75
N LEU A 85 5.10 8.12 -2.62
CA LEU A 85 3.74 8.07 -3.11
C LEU A 85 2.96 7.01 -2.34
N VAL A 86 1.69 7.25 -2.11
CA VAL A 86 0.74 6.24 -1.64
C VAL A 86 -0.32 6.04 -2.70
N ILE A 87 -0.54 4.80 -3.12
CA ILE A 87 -1.66 4.43 -3.99
C ILE A 87 -2.69 3.74 -3.10
N ALA A 88 -3.87 4.34 -2.98
CA ALA A 88 -4.94 3.85 -2.13
C ALA A 88 -6.10 3.31 -2.97
N PHE A 89 -6.24 2.00 -3.01
CA PHE A 89 -7.40 1.35 -3.61
C PHE A 89 -8.60 1.46 -2.67
N PRO A 90 -9.83 1.23 -3.15
CA PRO A 90 -11.01 1.35 -2.29
C PRO A 90 -10.88 0.55 -1.00
N GLY A 91 -11.20 1.17 0.13
CA GLY A 91 -11.06 0.52 1.44
C GLY A 91 -11.73 1.29 2.56
N GLY A 92 -11.59 0.77 3.76
CA GLY A 92 -12.20 1.30 4.98
C GLY A 92 -11.25 2.11 5.85
N ARG A 93 -11.35 1.87 7.17
CA ARG A 93 -10.62 2.67 8.19
C ARG A 93 -9.11 2.61 8.03
N GLY A 94 -8.54 1.44 7.79
CA GLY A 94 -7.09 1.28 7.65
C GLY A 94 -6.55 2.05 6.45
N THR A 95 -7.28 2.02 5.34
CA THR A 95 -6.93 2.76 4.14
C THR A 95 -7.02 4.27 4.37
N GLN A 96 -8.09 4.74 5.03
CA GLN A 96 -8.24 6.14 5.36
C GLN A 96 -7.18 6.63 6.35
N ASP A 97 -6.81 5.79 7.31
CA ASP A 97 -5.73 6.10 8.26
C ASP A 97 -4.41 6.30 7.51
N MET A 98 -4.06 5.42 6.60
CA MET A 98 -2.83 5.55 5.80
C MET A 98 -2.86 6.82 4.95
N ALA A 99 -3.95 7.06 4.25
CA ALA A 99 -4.08 8.24 3.40
C ALA A 99 -3.97 9.53 4.21
N SER A 100 -4.62 9.61 5.37
CA SER A 100 -4.56 10.79 6.24
C SER A 100 -3.16 11.03 6.77
N ARG A 101 -2.46 9.97 7.20
CA ARG A 101 -1.07 10.09 7.69
C ARG A 101 -0.13 10.55 6.60
N ALA A 102 -0.28 10.01 5.40
CA ALA A 102 0.55 10.40 4.25
C ALA A 102 0.33 11.87 3.90
N GLU A 103 -0.91 12.30 3.83
CA GLU A 103 -1.24 13.70 3.52
C GLU A 103 -0.66 14.67 4.56
N ARG A 104 -0.75 14.34 5.85
CA ARG A 104 -0.15 15.14 6.91
C ARG A 104 1.37 15.21 6.81
N ALA A 105 1.98 14.15 6.29
CA ALA A 105 3.44 14.10 6.08
C ALA A 105 3.87 14.74 4.76
N GLY A 106 2.94 15.26 3.96
CA GLY A 106 3.25 15.87 2.67
C GLY A 106 3.53 14.86 1.56
N ILE A 107 3.14 13.60 1.76
CA ILE A 107 3.33 12.54 0.75
C ILE A 107 2.08 12.48 -0.13
N PRO A 108 2.23 12.54 -1.47
CA PRO A 108 1.08 12.46 -2.37
C PRO A 108 0.32 11.15 -2.21
N VAL A 109 -1.00 11.23 -2.29
CA VAL A 109 -1.89 10.08 -2.25
C VAL A 109 -2.71 10.04 -3.52
N GLU A 110 -2.57 8.95 -4.28
CA GLU A 110 -3.41 8.68 -5.45
C GLU A 110 -4.52 7.74 -5.01
N ARG A 111 -5.75 8.26 -4.96
CA ARG A 111 -6.93 7.46 -4.61
C ARG A 111 -7.55 6.89 -5.87
N ILE A 112 -7.72 5.58 -5.87
CA ILE A 112 -8.34 4.88 -6.98
C ILE A 112 -9.83 4.73 -6.68
N ASP A 113 -10.67 5.20 -7.58
CA ASP A 113 -12.12 5.10 -7.44
C ASP A 113 -12.60 3.67 -7.66
N PRO A 114 -13.72 3.30 -7.00
CA PRO A 114 -14.31 1.97 -7.18
C PRO A 114 -14.77 1.72 -8.60
#